data_c1eb62a20b907c6e9bda1eb889f4467d
#
_entry.id   c1eb62a20b907c6e9bda1eb889f4467d
#
_cell.length_a   1.000
_cell.length_b   1.000
_cell.length_c   1.000
_cell.angle_alpha   90.00
_cell.angle_beta   90.00
_cell.angle_gamma   90.00
#
_symmetry.space_group_name_H-M   'P 1'
#
loop_
_entity.id
_entity.type
_entity.pdbx_description
1 polymer ?
#
loop_
_entity_poly.entity_id
_entity_poly.type
_entity_poly.pdbx_seq_one_letter_code
_entity_poly.pdbx_strand_id
1 'polypeptide(L)'
;MLTAESRLLTLRRCRVTRQNQLALKSIVWILCLVPLVVLAYRAATGNLSANPISFLTNWLGQWTFRLLLATLALTPFRVLFGISWQISLRRLLGLFTFFYACLHFSVWILVDHFFNWDQMVVDIVKRRYITVGMLALALLVPLALTSTKGMVKRLGGVNWRRLHRLVFVIGMLAALHFLWLAKKGRTDQYLYAAILAMLLGIRVLDAVRRILRKRRQAHGAGMSALVRRSS
;
A
#
# COMPACT_ATOMS: atom_id res chain seq x y z
N MET A 1 -26.72 -19.02 31.35
CA MET A 1 -26.14 -17.84 32.01
C MET A 1 -24.79 -17.55 31.38
N LEU A 2 -24.73 -16.64 30.44
CA LEU A 2 -23.45 -16.13 29.89
C LEU A 2 -22.94 -15.10 30.90
N THR A 3 -21.82 -15.39 31.52
CA THR A 3 -21.21 -14.61 32.60
C THR A 3 -20.90 -13.18 32.15
N ALA A 4 -20.99 -12.21 33.07
CA ALA A 4 -20.73 -10.78 32.86
C ALA A 4 -19.37 -10.50 32.22
N GLU A 5 -18.39 -11.38 32.38
CA GLU A 5 -17.07 -11.30 31.77
C GLU A 5 -17.09 -11.36 30.20
N SER A 6 -18.00 -12.16 29.62
CA SER A 6 -18.10 -12.22 28.16
C SER A 6 -18.64 -10.92 27.54
N ARG A 7 -19.42 -10.14 28.29
CA ARG A 7 -19.91 -8.80 27.87
C ARG A 7 -18.85 -7.72 27.99
N LEU A 8 -17.92 -7.83 28.96
CA LEU A 8 -16.83 -6.87 29.16
C LEU A 8 -15.73 -7.01 28.09
N LEU A 9 -15.50 -8.21 27.56
CA LEU A 9 -14.54 -8.42 26.46
C LEU A 9 -15.02 -7.90 25.09
N THR A 10 -16.35 -7.76 24.90
CA THR A 10 -16.91 -7.18 23.66
C THR A 10 -16.90 -5.65 23.64
N LEU A 11 -16.68 -4.97 24.77
CA LEU A 11 -16.80 -3.51 24.89
C LEU A 11 -15.48 -2.74 24.69
N ARG A 12 -14.33 -3.39 24.55
CA ARG A 12 -13.07 -2.72 24.21
C ARG A 12 -12.85 -2.54 22.70
N ARG A 13 -13.88 -2.25 21.93
CA ARG A 13 -13.70 -1.51 20.68
C ARG A 13 -13.42 -0.06 21.10
N CYS A 14 -12.15 0.32 21.22
CA CYS A 14 -11.74 1.71 21.32
C CYS A 14 -12.37 2.49 20.14
N ARG A 15 -13.55 3.04 20.38
CA ARG A 15 -14.21 3.96 19.45
C ARG A 15 -13.40 5.25 19.52
N VAL A 16 -12.37 5.36 18.66
CA VAL A 16 -11.61 6.61 18.51
C VAL A 16 -12.61 7.70 18.16
N THR A 17 -12.65 8.76 18.96
CA THR A 17 -13.56 9.90 18.74
C THR A 17 -13.28 10.54 17.38
N ARG A 18 -14.26 11.24 16.82
CA ARG A 18 -14.10 11.94 15.53
C ARG A 18 -12.93 12.92 15.56
N GLN A 19 -12.72 13.60 16.67
CA GLN A 19 -11.61 14.54 16.88
C GLN A 19 -10.26 13.82 16.83
N ASN A 20 -10.11 12.69 17.53
CA ASN A 20 -8.88 11.91 17.51
C ASN A 20 -8.58 11.32 16.12
N GLN A 21 -9.62 10.98 15.33
CA GLN A 21 -9.42 10.54 13.93
C GLN A 21 -8.96 11.68 13.04
N LEU A 22 -9.45 12.90 13.23
CA LEU A 22 -9.00 14.07 12.49
C LEU A 22 -7.56 14.43 12.86
N ALA A 23 -7.23 14.52 14.15
CA ALA A 23 -5.88 14.78 14.63
C ALA A 23 -4.89 13.77 14.08
N LEU A 24 -5.22 12.46 14.12
CA LEU A 24 -4.38 11.41 13.56
C LEU A 24 -4.15 11.58 12.07
N LYS A 25 -5.19 11.89 11.29
CA LYS A 25 -5.04 12.14 9.86
C LYS A 25 -4.16 13.34 9.57
N SER A 26 -4.29 14.41 10.35
CA SER A 26 -3.43 15.60 10.22
C SER A 26 -1.98 15.28 10.52
N ILE A 27 -1.70 14.53 11.59
CA ILE A 27 -0.35 14.07 11.93
C ILE A 27 0.24 13.23 10.78
N VAL A 28 -0.50 12.25 10.27
CA VAL A 28 -0.02 11.41 9.17
C VAL A 28 0.18 12.22 7.90
N TRP A 29 -0.66 13.23 7.64
CA TRP A 29 -0.52 14.15 6.52
C TRP A 29 0.80 14.93 6.60
N ILE A 30 1.09 15.51 7.77
CA ILE A 30 2.36 16.21 8.04
C ILE A 30 3.55 15.26 7.88
N LEU A 31 3.50 14.07 8.48
CA LEU A 31 4.57 13.07 8.38
C LEU A 31 4.83 12.62 6.92
N CYS A 32 3.80 12.54 6.10
CA CYS A 32 3.95 12.22 4.67
C CYS A 32 4.61 13.35 3.88
N LEU A 33 4.56 14.60 4.34
CA LEU A 33 5.23 15.75 3.70
C LEU A 33 6.67 15.94 4.16
N VAL A 34 7.05 15.45 5.35
CA VAL A 34 8.41 15.58 5.89
C VAL A 34 9.50 15.17 4.88
N PRO A 35 9.40 14.03 4.18
CA PRO A 35 10.43 13.65 3.22
C PRO A 35 10.61 14.64 2.07
N LEU A 36 9.53 15.30 1.66
CA LEU A 36 9.57 16.31 0.61
C LEU A 36 10.23 17.61 1.11
N VAL A 37 9.88 18.02 2.33
CA VAL A 37 10.51 19.19 2.98
C VAL A 37 12.01 18.97 3.17
N VAL A 38 12.41 17.77 3.64
CA VAL A 38 13.83 17.41 3.77
C VAL A 38 14.54 17.42 2.42
N LEU A 39 13.87 16.90 1.36
CA LEU A 39 14.43 16.93 0.01
C LEU A 39 14.62 18.36 -0.50
N ALA A 40 13.61 19.22 -0.33
CA ALA A 40 13.67 20.63 -0.71
C ALA A 40 14.78 21.39 0.04
N TYR A 41 14.92 21.15 1.35
CA TYR A 41 15.97 21.72 2.16
C TYR A 41 17.36 21.29 1.66
N ARG A 42 17.57 19.99 1.37
CA ARG A 42 18.84 19.49 0.82
C ARG A 42 19.15 20.07 -0.55
N ALA A 43 18.12 20.25 -1.39
CA ALA A 43 18.28 20.90 -2.68
C ALA A 43 18.68 22.36 -2.55
N ALA A 44 18.04 23.12 -1.65
CA ALA A 44 18.35 24.52 -1.40
C ALA A 44 19.75 24.75 -0.80
N THR A 45 20.23 23.81 0.01
CA THR A 45 21.56 23.89 0.65
C THR A 45 22.68 23.25 -0.18
N GLY A 46 22.40 22.77 -1.40
CA GLY A 46 23.39 22.09 -2.25
C GLY A 46 23.81 20.70 -1.76
N ASN A 47 23.11 20.11 -0.79
CA ASN A 47 23.50 18.88 -0.08
C ASN A 47 22.82 17.63 -0.70
N LEU A 48 22.83 17.53 -2.05
CA LEU A 48 22.16 16.45 -2.77
C LEU A 48 23.04 15.22 -3.06
N SER A 49 24.32 15.28 -2.98
CA SER A 49 25.33 14.29 -3.39
C SER A 49 26.01 14.64 -4.73
N ALA A 50 27.08 13.90 -5.05
CA ALA A 50 27.85 14.09 -6.30
C ALA A 50 26.99 13.89 -7.58
N ASN A 51 25.90 13.13 -7.52
CA ASN A 51 24.93 12.98 -8.61
C ASN A 51 23.52 13.37 -8.12
N PRO A 52 23.12 14.65 -8.24
CA PRO A 52 21.84 15.15 -7.75
C PRO A 52 20.62 14.47 -8.38
N ILE A 53 20.66 14.20 -9.69
CA ILE A 53 19.54 13.57 -10.43
C ILE A 53 19.26 12.17 -9.88
N SER A 54 20.30 11.35 -9.77
CA SER A 54 20.19 10.01 -9.19
C SER A 54 19.73 10.05 -7.75
N PHE A 55 20.15 11.05 -6.96
CA PHE A 55 19.70 11.20 -5.58
C PHE A 55 18.22 11.52 -5.51
N LEU A 56 17.72 12.50 -6.28
CA LEU A 56 16.30 12.88 -6.35
C LEU A 56 15.43 11.69 -6.75
N THR A 57 15.81 11.01 -7.83
CA THR A 57 15.08 9.85 -8.36
C THR A 57 15.01 8.72 -7.32
N ASN A 58 16.15 8.36 -6.71
CA ASN A 58 16.18 7.30 -5.70
C ASN A 58 15.42 7.68 -4.42
N TRP A 59 15.53 8.92 -3.96
CA TRP A 59 14.81 9.41 -2.78
C TRP A 59 13.30 9.30 -2.93
N LEU A 60 12.76 9.86 -4.02
CA LEU A 60 11.33 9.83 -4.31
C LEU A 60 10.81 8.40 -4.53
N GLY A 61 11.56 7.58 -5.27
CA GLY A 61 11.22 6.17 -5.50
C GLY A 61 11.17 5.36 -4.19
N GLN A 62 12.16 5.54 -3.31
CA GLN A 62 12.16 4.87 -1.99
C GLN A 62 10.97 5.29 -1.12
N TRP A 63 10.63 6.58 -1.09
CA TRP A 63 9.48 7.05 -0.32
C TRP A 63 8.15 6.58 -0.92
N THR A 64 8.04 6.52 -2.26
CA THR A 64 6.90 5.89 -2.93
C THR A 64 6.70 4.46 -2.42
N PHE A 65 7.76 3.66 -2.40
CA PHE A 65 7.68 2.26 -1.99
C PHE A 65 7.42 2.10 -0.49
N ARG A 66 8.02 2.93 0.36
CA ARG A 66 7.74 2.96 1.81
C ARG A 66 6.27 3.25 2.11
N LEU A 67 5.69 4.25 1.44
CA LEU A 67 4.27 4.61 1.61
C LEU A 67 3.33 3.51 1.08
N LEU A 68 3.71 2.84 -0.02
CA LEU A 68 2.99 1.67 -0.52
C LEU A 68 3.01 0.53 0.50
N LEU A 69 4.16 0.20 1.06
CA LEU A 69 4.29 -0.82 2.13
C LEU A 69 3.48 -0.43 3.37
N ALA A 70 3.54 0.83 3.80
CA ALA A 70 2.72 1.32 4.92
C ALA A 70 1.22 1.16 4.64
N THR A 71 0.77 1.49 3.42
CA THR A 71 -0.64 1.28 2.98
C THR A 71 -1.02 -0.20 3.06
N LEU A 72 -0.13 -1.08 2.60
CA LEU A 72 -0.33 -2.53 2.64
C LEU A 72 -0.26 -3.09 4.07
N ALA A 73 0.54 -2.54 4.96
CA ALA A 73 0.69 -2.99 6.34
C ALA A 73 -0.56 -2.79 7.21
N LEU A 74 -1.43 -1.82 6.90
CA LEU A 74 -2.62 -1.52 7.70
C LEU A 74 -3.59 -2.70 7.86
N THR A 75 -3.66 -3.61 6.89
CA THR A 75 -4.54 -4.79 7.01
C THR A 75 -3.94 -5.91 7.84
N PRO A 76 -2.70 -6.36 7.61
CA PRO A 76 -2.02 -7.27 8.52
C PRO A 76 -2.01 -6.76 9.96
N PHE A 77 -1.75 -5.47 10.16
CA PHE A 77 -1.79 -4.86 11.49
C PHE A 77 -3.16 -5.04 12.18
N ARG A 78 -4.27 -4.82 11.43
CA ARG A 78 -5.61 -5.11 11.95
C ARG A 78 -5.81 -6.58 12.29
N VAL A 79 -5.29 -7.48 11.45
CA VAL A 79 -5.46 -8.93 11.66
C VAL A 79 -4.72 -9.39 12.91
N LEU A 80 -3.52 -8.85 13.15
CA LEU A 80 -2.66 -9.24 14.28
C LEU A 80 -3.10 -8.61 15.60
N PHE A 81 -3.45 -7.31 15.57
CA PHE A 81 -3.69 -6.53 16.81
C PHE A 81 -5.18 -6.23 17.06
N GLY A 82 -6.09 -6.62 16.15
CA GLY A 82 -7.54 -6.39 16.30
C GLY A 82 -7.99 -4.92 16.17
N ILE A 83 -7.05 -3.98 16.00
CA ILE A 83 -7.30 -2.55 15.93
C ILE A 83 -7.82 -2.19 14.52
N SER A 84 -8.89 -1.39 14.41
CA SER A 84 -9.55 -1.12 13.11
C SER A 84 -9.51 0.34 12.65
N TRP A 85 -9.20 1.28 13.54
CA TRP A 85 -9.22 2.72 13.22
C TRP A 85 -8.17 3.12 12.17
N GLN A 86 -7.00 2.46 12.16
CA GLN A 86 -5.93 2.75 11.19
C GLN A 86 -6.32 2.47 9.74
N ILE A 87 -7.37 1.69 9.49
CA ILE A 87 -7.87 1.45 8.13
C ILE A 87 -8.36 2.75 7.47
N SER A 88 -8.78 3.73 8.28
CA SER A 88 -9.17 5.04 7.77
C SER A 88 -8.00 5.81 7.11
N LEU A 89 -6.74 5.44 7.44
CA LEU A 89 -5.53 6.02 6.88
C LEU A 89 -5.14 5.42 5.52
N ARG A 90 -5.71 4.26 5.14
CA ARG A 90 -5.32 3.56 3.90
C ARG A 90 -5.47 4.44 2.67
N ARG A 91 -6.57 5.17 2.60
CA ARG A 91 -6.84 6.07 1.49
C ARG A 91 -5.82 7.21 1.43
N LEU A 92 -5.50 7.79 2.59
CA LEU A 92 -4.54 8.87 2.70
C LEU A 92 -3.15 8.42 2.25
N LEU A 93 -2.64 7.33 2.82
CA LEU A 93 -1.32 6.78 2.47
C LEU A 93 -1.26 6.32 1.00
N GLY A 94 -2.35 5.73 0.47
CA GLY A 94 -2.41 5.35 -0.94
C GLY A 94 -2.36 6.54 -1.90
N LEU A 95 -3.01 7.65 -1.57
CA LEU A 95 -2.94 8.88 -2.35
C LEU A 95 -1.56 9.53 -2.27
N PHE A 96 -0.91 9.51 -1.10
CA PHE A 96 0.49 9.95 -1.00
C PHE A 96 1.45 9.04 -1.76
N THR A 97 1.21 7.73 -1.78
CA THR A 97 1.96 6.80 -2.66
C THR A 97 1.87 7.24 -4.12
N PHE A 98 0.66 7.52 -4.61
CA PHE A 98 0.46 8.03 -5.97
C PHE A 98 1.15 9.36 -6.22
N PHE A 99 1.03 10.31 -5.29
CA PHE A 99 1.67 11.61 -5.38
C PHE A 99 3.19 11.51 -5.51
N TYR A 100 3.84 10.71 -4.63
CA TYR A 100 5.28 10.48 -4.71
C TYR A 100 5.71 9.72 -5.97
N ALA A 101 4.87 8.80 -6.47
CA ALA A 101 5.10 8.09 -7.73
C ALA A 101 5.07 9.07 -8.92
N CYS A 102 4.14 10.02 -8.92
CA CYS A 102 4.09 11.07 -9.94
C CYS A 102 5.33 11.98 -9.87
N LEU A 103 5.76 12.39 -8.67
CA LEU A 103 6.99 13.19 -8.51
C LEU A 103 8.22 12.41 -8.98
N HIS A 104 8.34 11.12 -8.62
CA HIS A 104 9.43 10.26 -9.08
C HIS A 104 9.48 10.17 -10.59
N PHE A 105 8.33 9.97 -11.24
CA PHE A 105 8.21 9.91 -12.69
C PHE A 105 8.49 11.27 -13.34
N SER A 106 8.05 12.37 -12.72
CA SER A 106 8.33 13.74 -13.22
C SER A 106 9.82 14.04 -13.23
N VAL A 107 10.60 13.63 -12.21
CA VAL A 107 12.06 13.80 -12.21
C VAL A 107 12.70 13.07 -13.38
N TRP A 108 12.24 11.87 -13.73
CA TRP A 108 12.74 11.11 -14.86
C TRP A 108 12.45 11.81 -16.20
N ILE A 109 11.26 12.39 -16.40
CA ILE A 109 10.91 13.12 -17.63
C ILE A 109 11.62 14.47 -17.70
N LEU A 110 11.53 15.28 -16.63
CA LEU A 110 11.89 16.70 -16.66
C LEU A 110 13.39 16.92 -16.44
N VAL A 111 14.01 16.11 -15.57
CA VAL A 111 15.37 16.36 -15.09
C VAL A 111 16.38 15.38 -15.71
N ASP A 112 16.01 14.13 -15.92
CA ASP A 112 16.92 13.12 -16.47
C ASP A 112 16.91 13.15 -18.02
N HIS A 113 15.73 13.29 -18.63
CA HIS A 113 15.57 13.24 -20.09
C HIS A 113 15.27 14.59 -20.76
N PHE A 114 14.98 15.65 -20.01
CA PHE A 114 14.64 16.97 -20.54
C PHE A 114 13.65 16.93 -21.71
N PHE A 115 12.59 16.08 -21.59
CA PHE A 115 11.58 15.82 -22.65
C PHE A 115 12.14 15.24 -23.96
N ASN A 116 13.32 14.60 -23.94
CA ASN A 116 13.83 13.91 -25.11
C ASN A 116 13.08 12.59 -25.33
N TRP A 117 12.00 12.65 -26.13
CA TRP A 117 11.09 11.51 -26.34
C TRP A 117 11.80 10.32 -26.99
N ASP A 118 12.74 10.55 -27.91
CA ASP A 118 13.47 9.46 -28.56
C ASP A 118 14.31 8.66 -27.58
N GLN A 119 15.04 9.35 -26.70
CA GLN A 119 15.82 8.69 -25.65
C GLN A 119 14.92 7.98 -24.64
N MET A 120 13.77 8.58 -24.30
CA MET A 120 12.82 7.98 -23.38
C MET A 120 12.27 6.65 -23.93
N VAL A 121 11.90 6.60 -25.20
CA VAL A 121 11.43 5.36 -25.86
C VAL A 121 12.52 4.31 -25.87
N VAL A 122 13.75 4.69 -26.23
CA VAL A 122 14.91 3.78 -26.19
C VAL A 122 15.15 3.22 -24.78
N ASP A 123 15.05 4.05 -23.76
CA ASP A 123 15.23 3.63 -22.37
C ASP A 123 14.12 2.71 -21.89
N ILE A 124 12.87 2.96 -22.24
CA ILE A 124 11.74 2.10 -21.92
C ILE A 124 11.94 0.69 -22.54
N VAL A 125 12.40 0.61 -23.78
CA VAL A 125 12.62 -0.67 -24.48
C VAL A 125 13.84 -1.41 -23.93
N LYS A 126 14.94 -0.71 -23.69
CA LYS A 126 16.22 -1.32 -23.28
C LYS A 126 16.26 -1.64 -21.79
N ARG A 127 15.61 -0.85 -20.94
CA ARG A 127 15.69 -0.95 -19.48
C ARG A 127 14.40 -1.51 -18.88
N ARG A 128 14.30 -2.84 -18.79
CA ARG A 128 13.11 -3.55 -18.29
C ARG A 128 12.54 -3.00 -16.97
N TYR A 129 13.40 -2.51 -16.07
CA TYR A 129 12.94 -1.93 -14.81
C TYR A 129 12.08 -0.67 -15.03
N ILE A 130 12.39 0.17 -16.04
CA ILE A 130 11.60 1.36 -16.37
C ILE A 130 10.20 0.94 -16.83
N THR A 131 10.10 -0.03 -17.74
CA THR A 131 8.83 -0.57 -18.25
C THR A 131 7.94 -1.07 -17.10
N VAL A 132 8.51 -1.83 -16.18
CA VAL A 132 7.76 -2.35 -15.01
C VAL A 132 7.34 -1.24 -14.06
N GLY A 133 8.19 -0.23 -13.84
CA GLY A 133 7.84 0.96 -13.05
C GLY A 133 6.70 1.77 -13.68
N MET A 134 6.73 1.97 -14.99
CA MET A 134 5.66 2.63 -15.74
C MET A 134 4.34 1.85 -15.67
N LEU A 135 4.39 0.53 -15.79
CA LEU A 135 3.21 -0.32 -15.65
C LEU A 135 2.62 -0.20 -14.24
N ALA A 136 3.47 -0.20 -13.20
CA ALA A 136 3.01 0.00 -11.83
C ALA A 136 2.33 1.36 -11.64
N LEU A 137 2.89 2.43 -12.19
CA LEU A 137 2.30 3.78 -12.16
C LEU A 137 0.98 3.82 -12.93
N ALA A 138 0.92 3.24 -14.14
CA ALA A 138 -0.30 3.19 -14.95
C ALA A 138 -1.45 2.48 -14.22
N LEU A 139 -1.16 1.38 -13.51
CA LEU A 139 -2.14 0.68 -12.67
C LEU A 139 -2.52 1.47 -11.41
N LEU A 140 -1.63 2.33 -10.91
CA LEU A 140 -1.90 3.16 -9.74
C LEU A 140 -2.85 4.32 -10.05
N VAL A 141 -2.85 4.84 -11.29
CA VAL A 141 -3.73 5.92 -11.75
C VAL A 141 -5.21 5.61 -11.49
N PRO A 142 -5.80 4.50 -11.99
CA PRO A 142 -7.22 4.21 -11.75
C PRO A 142 -7.53 4.04 -10.26
N LEU A 143 -6.60 3.55 -9.43
CA LEU A 143 -6.80 3.46 -7.99
C LEU A 143 -6.89 4.85 -7.35
N ALA A 144 -6.04 5.78 -7.77
CA ALA A 144 -6.06 7.16 -7.29
C ALA A 144 -7.34 7.88 -7.72
N LEU A 145 -7.71 7.82 -9.00
CA LEU A 145 -8.92 8.46 -9.55
C LEU A 145 -10.20 7.93 -8.88
N THR A 146 -10.26 6.64 -8.61
CA THR A 146 -11.43 6.01 -7.96
C THR A 146 -11.42 6.11 -6.42
N SER A 147 -10.43 6.78 -5.84
CA SER A 147 -10.34 6.97 -4.39
C SER A 147 -11.26 8.07 -3.84
N THR A 148 -12.11 8.72 -4.64
CA THR A 148 -13.07 9.72 -4.17
C THR A 148 -14.34 9.08 -3.61
N LYS A 149 -15.03 9.75 -2.67
CA LYS A 149 -16.32 9.27 -2.13
C LYS A 149 -17.37 9.12 -3.22
N GLY A 150 -17.38 10.01 -4.22
CA GLY A 150 -18.27 9.96 -5.38
C GLY A 150 -18.04 8.72 -6.23
N MET A 151 -16.79 8.39 -6.52
CA MET A 151 -16.45 7.21 -7.32
C MET A 151 -16.78 5.90 -6.60
N VAL A 152 -16.59 5.82 -5.28
CA VAL A 152 -17.02 4.65 -4.49
C VAL A 152 -18.53 4.44 -4.59
N LYS A 153 -19.33 5.52 -4.58
CA LYS A 153 -20.80 5.43 -4.77
C LYS A 153 -21.15 5.00 -6.21
N ARG A 154 -20.49 5.56 -7.23
CA ARG A 154 -20.74 5.25 -8.65
C ARG A 154 -20.40 3.81 -9.01
N LEU A 155 -19.23 3.32 -8.60
CA LEU A 155 -18.76 1.96 -8.90
C LEU A 155 -19.46 0.89 -8.07
N GLY A 156 -20.03 1.27 -6.93
CA GLY A 156 -20.50 0.33 -5.93
C GLY A 156 -19.35 -0.31 -5.14
N GLY A 157 -19.62 -0.65 -3.88
CA GLY A 157 -18.56 -1.14 -2.99
C GLY A 157 -17.91 -2.46 -3.40
N VAL A 158 -18.60 -3.31 -4.20
CA VAL A 158 -18.05 -4.59 -4.67
C VAL A 158 -17.03 -4.36 -5.77
N ASN A 159 -17.37 -3.62 -6.82
CA ASN A 159 -16.48 -3.35 -7.96
C ASN A 159 -15.30 -2.49 -7.53
N TRP A 160 -15.55 -1.50 -6.67
CA TRP A 160 -14.48 -0.69 -6.09
C TRP A 160 -13.45 -1.56 -5.35
N ARG A 161 -13.89 -2.52 -4.52
CA ARG A 161 -12.98 -3.44 -3.83
C ARG A 161 -12.24 -4.37 -4.78
N ARG A 162 -12.87 -4.82 -5.88
CA ARG A 162 -12.22 -5.63 -6.92
C ARG A 162 -11.10 -4.84 -7.60
N LEU A 163 -11.39 -3.61 -8.04
CA LEU A 163 -10.40 -2.72 -8.64
C LEU A 163 -9.22 -2.46 -7.69
N HIS A 164 -9.49 -2.14 -6.42
CA HIS A 164 -8.44 -1.85 -5.45
C HIS A 164 -7.59 -3.07 -5.04
N ARG A 165 -7.93 -4.29 -5.48
CA ARG A 165 -7.03 -5.44 -5.37
C ARG A 165 -5.81 -5.34 -6.28
N LEU A 166 -5.84 -4.52 -7.32
CA LEU A 166 -4.68 -4.23 -8.16
C LEU A 166 -3.49 -3.68 -7.36
N VAL A 167 -3.72 -3.14 -6.15
CA VAL A 167 -2.63 -2.72 -5.25
C VAL A 167 -1.65 -3.85 -4.95
N PHE A 168 -2.06 -5.10 -4.98
CA PHE A 168 -1.16 -6.25 -4.77
C PHE A 168 -0.26 -6.48 -5.98
N VAL A 169 -0.80 -6.36 -7.19
CA VAL A 169 -0.04 -6.42 -8.44
C VAL A 169 0.93 -5.24 -8.50
N ILE A 170 0.46 -4.03 -8.18
CA ILE A 170 1.32 -2.83 -8.10
C ILE A 170 2.46 -3.05 -7.10
N GLY A 171 2.18 -3.62 -5.93
CA GLY A 171 3.22 -3.93 -4.94
C GLY A 171 4.29 -4.89 -5.47
N MET A 172 3.89 -5.95 -6.19
CA MET A 172 4.82 -6.90 -6.81
C MET A 172 5.65 -6.24 -7.92
N LEU A 173 5.02 -5.45 -8.79
CA LEU A 173 5.71 -4.71 -9.85
C LEU A 173 6.69 -3.68 -9.26
N ALA A 174 6.30 -2.94 -8.22
CA ALA A 174 7.16 -1.98 -7.54
C ALA A 174 8.36 -2.67 -6.87
N ALA A 175 8.16 -3.83 -6.24
CA ALA A 175 9.25 -4.63 -5.69
C ALA A 175 10.20 -5.12 -6.79
N LEU A 176 9.68 -5.64 -7.90
CA LEU A 176 10.46 -6.09 -9.04
C LEU A 176 11.28 -4.95 -9.65
N HIS A 177 10.64 -3.79 -9.87
CA HIS A 177 11.30 -2.56 -10.33
C HIS A 177 12.46 -2.18 -9.41
N PHE A 178 12.25 -2.23 -8.09
CA PHE A 178 13.25 -1.85 -7.11
C PHE A 178 14.39 -2.89 -6.99
N LEU A 179 14.06 -4.19 -7.09
CA LEU A 179 15.05 -5.27 -7.07
C LEU A 179 15.97 -5.25 -8.29
N TRP A 180 15.45 -4.92 -9.48
CA TRP A 180 16.29 -4.81 -10.69
C TRP A 180 17.26 -3.61 -10.65
N LEU A 181 17.01 -2.64 -9.78
CA LEU A 181 17.93 -1.54 -9.50
C LEU A 181 18.96 -1.90 -8.41
N ALA A 182 18.90 -3.11 -7.83
CA ALA A 182 19.81 -3.52 -6.78
C ALA A 182 21.23 -3.64 -7.31
N LYS A 183 22.14 -2.84 -6.75
CA LYS A 183 23.57 -2.94 -7.00
C LYS A 183 24.22 -3.84 -5.95
N LYS A 184 25.32 -4.53 -6.32
CA LYS A 184 26.12 -5.31 -5.36
C LYS A 184 26.48 -4.47 -4.14
N GLY A 185 26.21 -4.97 -2.92
CA GLY A 185 26.53 -4.31 -1.66
C GLY A 185 25.41 -3.46 -1.03
N ARG A 186 24.25 -3.31 -1.69
CA ARG A 186 23.06 -2.65 -1.08
C ARG A 186 22.01 -3.69 -0.72
N THR A 187 21.69 -3.78 0.56
CA THR A 187 20.72 -4.74 1.12
C THR A 187 19.30 -4.19 1.23
N ASP A 188 19.14 -2.87 1.07
CA ASP A 188 17.84 -2.18 1.27
C ASP A 188 16.72 -2.76 0.41
N GLN A 189 17.03 -3.09 -0.87
CA GLN A 189 16.05 -3.60 -1.82
C GLN A 189 15.50 -4.96 -1.40
N TYR A 190 16.37 -5.84 -0.92
CA TYR A 190 16.00 -7.17 -0.44
C TYR A 190 15.16 -7.08 0.84
N LEU A 191 15.51 -6.17 1.75
CA LEU A 191 14.74 -5.92 2.96
C LEU A 191 13.30 -5.50 2.65
N TYR A 192 13.12 -4.53 1.75
CA TYR A 192 11.78 -4.07 1.37
C TYR A 192 10.98 -5.15 0.63
N ALA A 193 11.60 -5.95 -0.22
CA ALA A 193 10.97 -7.09 -0.87
C ALA A 193 10.55 -8.16 0.15
N ALA A 194 11.38 -8.45 1.15
CA ALA A 194 11.05 -9.36 2.25
C ALA A 194 9.88 -8.85 3.09
N ILE A 195 9.85 -7.54 3.41
CA ILE A 195 8.72 -6.91 4.12
C ILE A 195 7.43 -7.07 3.29
N LEU A 196 7.47 -6.80 1.98
CA LEU A 196 6.31 -7.00 1.11
C LEU A 196 5.84 -8.45 1.12
N ALA A 197 6.75 -9.41 0.95
CA ALA A 197 6.44 -10.83 0.96
C ALA A 197 5.79 -11.26 2.29
N MET A 198 6.30 -10.77 3.41
CA MET A 198 5.72 -11.01 4.74
C MET A 198 4.31 -10.43 4.85
N LEU A 199 4.09 -9.19 4.42
CA LEU A 199 2.77 -8.54 4.46
C LEU A 199 1.73 -9.26 3.60
N LEU A 200 2.12 -9.73 2.42
CA LEU A 200 1.26 -10.51 1.53
C LEU A 200 1.02 -11.92 2.10
N GLY A 201 2.05 -12.55 2.66
CA GLY A 201 1.95 -13.86 3.32
C GLY A 201 0.93 -13.87 4.47
N ILE A 202 0.98 -12.87 5.37
CA ILE A 202 0.00 -12.74 6.46
C ILE A 202 -1.43 -12.65 5.91
N ARG A 203 -1.64 -11.94 4.79
CA ARG A 203 -2.97 -11.80 4.18
C ARG A 203 -3.46 -13.10 3.55
N VAL A 204 -2.58 -13.82 2.88
CA VAL A 204 -2.90 -15.14 2.30
C VAL A 204 -3.28 -16.11 3.42
N LEU A 205 -2.48 -16.17 4.48
CA LEU A 205 -2.78 -17.01 5.65
C LEU A 205 -4.12 -16.67 6.29
N ASP A 206 -4.43 -15.38 6.47
CA ASP A 206 -5.73 -14.94 7.00
C ASP A 206 -6.89 -15.33 6.08
N ALA A 207 -6.73 -15.17 4.75
CA ALA A 207 -7.73 -15.59 3.78
C ALA A 207 -7.98 -17.09 3.81
N VAL A 208 -6.92 -17.90 3.83
CA VAL A 208 -7.00 -19.37 3.93
C VAL A 208 -7.70 -19.78 5.25
N ARG A 209 -7.29 -19.21 6.37
CA ARG A 209 -7.93 -19.48 7.67
C ARG A 209 -9.43 -19.19 7.68
N ARG A 210 -9.85 -18.09 7.03
CA ARG A 210 -11.29 -17.74 6.91
C ARG A 210 -12.05 -18.74 6.05
N ILE A 211 -11.47 -19.21 4.95
CA ILE A 211 -12.09 -20.23 4.06
C ILE A 211 -12.25 -21.54 4.84
N LEU A 212 -11.21 -22.00 5.53
CA LEU A 212 -11.25 -23.23 6.31
C LEU A 212 -12.29 -23.17 7.44
N ARG A 213 -12.35 -22.03 8.16
CA ARG A 213 -13.39 -21.83 9.20
C ARG A 213 -14.79 -21.90 8.64
N LYS A 214 -15.07 -21.26 7.48
CA LYS A 214 -16.37 -21.32 6.82
C LYS A 214 -16.73 -22.74 6.40
N ARG A 215 -15.79 -23.51 5.85
CA ARG A 215 -16.03 -24.93 5.48
C ARG A 215 -16.36 -25.79 6.70
N ARG A 216 -15.65 -25.63 7.80
CA ARG A 216 -15.92 -26.36 9.06
C ARG A 216 -17.31 -26.03 9.61
N GLN A 217 -17.72 -24.76 9.61
CA GLN A 217 -19.04 -24.33 10.06
C GLN A 217 -20.17 -24.88 9.18
N ALA A 218 -19.99 -24.88 7.86
CA ALA A 218 -20.98 -25.46 6.92
C ALA A 218 -21.13 -26.97 7.11
N HIS A 219 -20.03 -27.68 7.34
CA HIS A 219 -20.04 -29.12 7.61
C HIS A 219 -20.74 -29.46 8.94
N GLY A 220 -20.44 -28.72 10.00
CA GLY A 220 -21.08 -28.88 11.32
C GLY A 220 -22.58 -28.55 11.29
N ALA A 221 -22.99 -27.52 10.53
CA ALA A 221 -24.40 -27.19 10.37
C ALA A 221 -25.17 -28.27 9.57
N GLY A 222 -24.54 -28.86 8.55
CA GLY A 222 -25.12 -29.98 7.79
C GLY A 222 -25.34 -31.23 8.68
N MET A 223 -24.34 -31.55 9.50
CA MET A 223 -24.43 -32.71 10.43
C MET A 223 -25.55 -32.53 11.48
N SER A 224 -25.67 -31.35 12.08
CA SER A 224 -26.70 -31.03 13.06
C SER A 224 -28.11 -31.03 12.45
N ALA A 225 -28.26 -30.67 11.17
CA ALA A 225 -29.53 -30.74 10.45
C ALA A 225 -29.95 -32.18 10.14
N LEU A 226 -29.01 -33.07 9.83
CA LEU A 226 -29.27 -34.51 9.63
C LEU A 226 -29.71 -35.19 10.92
N VAL A 227 -29.07 -34.92 12.04
CA VAL A 227 -29.44 -35.46 13.36
C VAL A 227 -30.84 -35.05 13.76
N ARG A 228 -31.25 -33.78 13.48
CA ARG A 228 -32.62 -33.30 13.76
C ARG A 228 -33.71 -33.92 12.89
N ARG A 229 -33.36 -34.49 11.72
CA ARG A 229 -34.34 -35.17 10.84
C ARG A 229 -34.51 -36.64 11.18
N SER A 230 -33.61 -37.23 11.94
CA SER A 230 -33.61 -38.64 12.36
C SER A 230 -34.25 -38.85 13.76
N SER A 231 -34.50 -37.79 14.49
CA SER A 231 -35.26 -37.78 15.76
C SER A 231 -36.70 -37.31 15.54
#